data_7b62fe87c00607a489ef64a7c67f0cdb
#
_entry.id   7b62fe87c00607a489ef64a7c67f0cdb
#
_cell.length_a   1.000
_cell.length_b   1.000
_cell.length_c   1.000
_cell.angle_alpha   90.00
_cell.angle_beta   90.00
_cell.angle_gamma   90.00
#
_symmetry.space_group_name_H-M   'P 1'
#
loop_
_entity.id
_entity.type
_entity.pdbx_description
1 polymer ?
#
loop_
_entity_poly.entity_id
_entity_poly.type
_entity_poly.pdbx_seq_one_letter_code
_entity_poly.pdbx_strand_id
1 'polypeptide(L)'
;PYLPWSEAHAWWMHGSIRSDDAYKGGSGVSDQSAWHDMEVFSSVTANVGNNDGPWFKGYVAISRYNLALYALSKVTDENYPLKGVRTGEVKFLRGATYFFMKTLWRYIPWVDEENGRTVEDVTNISNRPNGTDDTYLWEHIVADLEEAVRLLPEKQEEIGRINKNAARAMAAKALLFMAYKQDARHQVVEVDKKILERALVYINEITDQEGGNVGLCEDFAENFLPEYDNATKEAIWEIQYSINDGTSSGGNTNNGAELNAPSWEPYFPCCDFHKMSFNMANAFRTGTDGLPLFDTFNDAEMKGRFKEYFDENSFDPRLSHTAAIPGYPYKYNPDLLY
;
A
#
# COMPACT_ATOMS: atom_id res chain seq x y z
N PRO A 1 8.86 -6.44 -8.13
CA PRO A 1 10.20 -6.60 -7.58
C PRO A 1 10.10 -7.36 -6.27
N TYR A 2 10.77 -8.52 -6.21
CA TYR A 2 10.88 -9.31 -5.00
C TYR A 2 11.55 -8.49 -3.90
N LEU A 3 10.84 -8.27 -2.80
CA LEU A 3 11.42 -7.72 -1.59
C LEU A 3 11.83 -8.90 -0.68
N PRO A 4 13.07 -8.94 -0.18
CA PRO A 4 13.44 -9.90 0.84
C PRO A 4 12.51 -9.81 2.04
N TRP A 5 12.40 -10.89 2.78
CA TRP A 5 11.54 -11.03 3.95
C TRP A 5 11.60 -9.82 4.90
N SER A 6 12.78 -9.37 5.27
CA SER A 6 12.98 -8.22 6.18
C SER A 6 12.51 -6.88 5.61
N GLU A 7 12.43 -6.74 4.29
CA GLU A 7 12.06 -5.50 3.61
C GLU A 7 10.57 -5.46 3.25
N ALA A 8 9.93 -6.62 3.06
CA ALA A 8 8.50 -6.72 2.81
C ALA A 8 7.66 -6.18 3.99
N HIS A 9 8.18 -6.30 5.21
CA HIS A 9 7.54 -5.82 6.42
C HIS A 9 7.69 -4.32 6.68
N ALA A 10 8.61 -3.66 5.99
CA ALA A 10 8.90 -2.23 6.22
C ALA A 10 7.70 -1.30 5.91
N TRP A 11 6.80 -1.72 5.04
CA TRP A 11 5.69 -0.88 4.62
C TRP A 11 4.62 -0.71 5.69
N TRP A 12 4.14 -1.77 6.32
CA TRP A 12 3.14 -1.65 7.38
C TRP A 12 3.72 -1.04 8.67
N MET A 13 5.01 -1.14 8.92
CA MET A 13 5.66 -0.39 10.00
C MET A 13 5.57 1.11 9.82
N HIS A 14 5.77 1.61 8.61
CA HIS A 14 5.67 3.04 8.30
C HIS A 14 4.23 3.55 8.29
N GLY A 15 3.26 2.67 8.11
CA GLY A 15 1.83 2.98 8.14
C GLY A 15 1.21 2.72 9.51
N SER A 16 0.61 1.56 9.66
CA SER A 16 -0.26 1.22 10.79
C SER A 16 0.43 1.17 12.14
N ILE A 17 1.71 0.79 12.22
CA ILE A 17 2.46 0.79 13.51
C ILE A 17 2.84 2.21 13.94
N ARG A 18 3.08 3.12 13.01
CA ARG A 18 3.37 4.53 13.34
C ARG A 18 2.10 5.38 13.47
N SER A 19 0.95 4.79 13.31
CA SER A 19 -0.35 5.37 13.59
C SER A 19 -0.98 4.73 14.83
N ASP A 20 -2.23 5.09 15.09
CA ASP A 20 -3.02 4.47 16.16
C ASP A 20 -3.66 3.13 15.75
N ASP A 21 -3.34 2.59 14.56
CA ASP A 21 -4.05 1.43 14.00
C ASP A 21 -3.53 0.10 14.55
N ALA A 22 -2.20 -0.03 14.75
CA ALA A 22 -1.62 -1.31 15.16
C ALA A 22 -0.43 -1.15 16.12
N TYR A 23 -0.26 -2.16 16.96
CA TYR A 23 0.97 -2.37 17.73
C TYR A 23 1.96 -3.21 16.93
N LYS A 24 3.25 -3.03 17.20
CA LYS A 24 4.30 -3.87 16.62
C LYS A 24 4.05 -5.35 16.92
N GLY A 25 3.73 -5.68 18.17
CA GLY A 25 3.55 -7.08 18.60
C GLY A 25 4.88 -7.84 18.72
N GLY A 26 4.86 -9.12 18.34
CA GLY A 26 5.97 -10.05 18.53
C GLY A 26 6.14 -10.49 19.99
N SER A 27 7.25 -11.13 20.33
CA SER A 27 7.52 -11.68 21.67
C SER A 27 7.99 -10.64 22.70
N GLY A 28 8.07 -9.36 22.34
CA GLY A 28 8.43 -8.26 23.25
C GLY A 28 9.26 -7.17 22.58
N VAL A 29 9.72 -6.20 23.36
CA VAL A 29 10.46 -5.02 22.89
C VAL A 29 11.73 -5.37 22.11
N SER A 30 12.45 -6.41 22.53
CA SER A 30 13.70 -6.83 21.88
C SER A 30 13.48 -7.61 20.59
N ASP A 31 12.26 -8.10 20.34
CA ASP A 31 11.90 -8.76 19.10
C ASP A 31 11.69 -7.71 18.03
N GLN A 32 12.61 -7.61 17.07
CA GLN A 32 12.66 -6.52 16.10
C GLN A 32 12.68 -5.14 16.78
N SER A 33 13.69 -4.88 17.61
CA SER A 33 13.82 -3.65 18.40
C SER A 33 13.72 -2.37 17.58
N ALA A 34 14.23 -2.37 16.34
CA ALA A 34 14.10 -1.23 15.43
C ALA A 34 12.63 -0.91 15.07
N TRP A 35 11.76 -1.91 15.06
CA TRP A 35 10.32 -1.71 14.84
C TRP A 35 9.63 -1.16 16.07
N HIS A 36 10.11 -1.56 17.26
CA HIS A 36 9.66 -0.93 18.50
C HIS A 36 10.07 0.55 18.56
N ASP A 37 11.28 0.88 18.16
CA ASP A 37 11.72 2.28 18.06
C ASP A 37 10.85 3.10 17.10
N MET A 38 10.39 2.51 16.00
CA MET A 38 9.43 3.12 15.08
C MET A 38 8.08 3.35 15.74
N GLU A 39 7.55 2.36 16.47
CA GLU A 39 6.28 2.42 17.19
C GLU A 39 6.25 3.56 18.23
N VAL A 40 7.30 3.65 19.04
CA VAL A 40 7.38 4.64 20.13
C VAL A 40 8.05 5.96 19.72
N PHE A 41 8.35 6.13 18.45
CA PHE A 41 8.99 7.34 17.89
C PHE A 41 10.36 7.66 18.52
N SER A 42 11.10 6.64 18.95
CA SER A 42 12.44 6.78 19.52
C SER A 42 13.51 6.30 18.55
N SER A 43 14.71 6.86 18.65
CA SER A 43 15.94 6.39 17.98
C SER A 43 15.82 6.08 16.48
N VAL A 44 14.83 6.67 15.79
CA VAL A 44 14.61 6.43 14.34
C VAL A 44 15.65 7.22 13.55
N THR A 45 16.51 6.50 12.85
CA THR A 45 17.57 7.09 12.01
C THR A 45 17.48 6.61 10.57
N ALA A 46 18.18 7.29 9.67
CA ALA A 46 18.25 6.89 8.26
C ALA A 46 18.91 5.52 8.05
N ASN A 47 19.77 5.11 8.98
CA ASN A 47 20.55 3.86 8.89
C ASN A 47 19.87 2.66 9.56
N VAL A 48 18.64 2.80 10.01
CA VAL A 48 17.86 1.64 10.46
C VAL A 48 17.49 0.82 9.24
N GLY A 49 17.80 -0.47 9.22
CA GLY A 49 17.64 -1.36 8.04
C GLY A 49 16.23 -1.36 7.43
N ASN A 50 15.24 -0.99 8.22
CA ASN A 50 13.86 -0.81 7.75
C ASN A 50 13.63 0.51 6.98
N ASN A 51 14.54 1.46 7.05
CA ASN A 51 14.49 2.72 6.29
C ASN A 51 15.38 2.65 5.05
N ASP A 52 16.59 2.13 5.14
CA ASP A 52 17.54 2.08 4.03
C ASP A 52 17.18 0.99 3.00
N GLY A 53 16.63 -0.15 3.44
CA GLY A 53 16.21 -1.23 2.57
C GLY A 53 15.19 -0.78 1.51
N PRO A 54 14.03 -0.23 1.89
CA PRO A 54 13.04 0.30 0.94
C PRO A 54 13.58 1.41 0.05
N TRP A 55 14.45 2.30 0.57
CA TRP A 55 15.13 3.30 -0.22
C TRP A 55 15.99 2.68 -1.32
N PHE A 56 16.89 1.78 -0.94
CA PHE A 56 17.78 1.11 -1.88
C PHE A 56 17.01 0.32 -2.94
N LYS A 57 16.03 -0.49 -2.53
CA LYS A 57 15.22 -1.29 -3.46
C LYS A 57 14.34 -0.44 -4.36
N GLY A 58 13.82 0.66 -3.86
CA GLY A 58 13.10 1.64 -4.66
C GLY A 58 13.95 2.15 -5.83
N TYR A 59 15.18 2.60 -5.55
CA TYR A 59 16.07 3.08 -6.60
C TYR A 59 16.62 1.98 -7.51
N VAL A 60 16.80 0.76 -7.03
CA VAL A 60 17.09 -0.40 -7.89
C VAL A 60 15.95 -0.65 -8.87
N ALA A 61 14.70 -0.58 -8.41
CA ALA A 61 13.53 -0.71 -9.28
C ALA A 61 13.47 0.43 -10.31
N ILE A 62 13.62 1.68 -9.87
CA ILE A 62 13.62 2.87 -10.74
C ILE A 62 14.70 2.76 -11.82
N SER A 63 15.91 2.35 -11.46
CA SER A 63 16.99 2.13 -12.42
C SER A 63 16.62 1.13 -13.52
N ARG A 64 15.95 0.03 -13.14
CA ARG A 64 15.46 -0.98 -14.10
C ARG A 64 14.33 -0.44 -14.98
N TYR A 65 13.43 0.37 -14.44
CA TYR A 65 12.38 1.02 -15.22
C TYR A 65 12.97 2.01 -16.22
N ASN A 66 13.93 2.81 -15.80
CA ASN A 66 14.63 3.77 -16.69
C ASN A 66 15.37 3.04 -17.83
N LEU A 67 16.04 1.93 -17.52
CA LEU A 67 16.68 1.10 -18.54
C LEU A 67 15.66 0.54 -19.54
N ALA A 68 14.50 0.05 -19.05
CA ALA A 68 13.43 -0.45 -19.90
C ALA A 68 12.85 0.65 -20.81
N LEU A 69 12.57 1.84 -20.25
CA LEU A 69 12.09 2.99 -21.03
C LEU A 69 13.10 3.43 -22.09
N TYR A 70 14.37 3.47 -21.73
CA TYR A 70 15.43 3.76 -22.69
C TYR A 70 15.49 2.72 -23.82
N ALA A 71 15.40 1.42 -23.49
CA ALA A 71 15.38 0.36 -24.51
C ALA A 71 14.13 0.47 -25.41
N LEU A 72 12.94 0.71 -24.83
CA LEU A 72 11.71 0.92 -25.58
C LEU A 72 11.79 2.15 -26.51
N SER A 73 12.51 3.19 -26.14
CA SER A 73 12.71 4.35 -27.00
C SER A 73 13.50 4.06 -28.27
N LYS A 74 14.29 2.96 -28.30
CA LYS A 74 15.14 2.57 -29.44
C LYS A 74 14.46 1.65 -30.44
N VAL A 75 13.30 1.10 -30.13
CA VAL A 75 12.53 0.26 -31.05
C VAL A 75 11.40 1.07 -31.72
N THR A 76 10.96 0.63 -32.89
CA THR A 76 9.79 1.19 -33.57
C THR A 76 8.54 0.38 -33.27
N ASP A 77 7.36 0.97 -33.46
CA ASP A 77 6.08 0.25 -33.28
C ASP A 77 5.94 -0.90 -34.29
N GLU A 78 6.53 -0.80 -35.48
CA GLU A 78 6.57 -1.85 -36.48
C GLU A 78 7.35 -3.07 -35.97
N ASN A 79 8.52 -2.86 -35.37
CA ASN A 79 9.36 -3.94 -34.84
C ASN A 79 8.88 -4.49 -33.50
N TYR A 80 8.10 -3.70 -32.74
CA TYR A 80 7.54 -4.09 -31.46
C TYR A 80 6.15 -3.49 -31.25
N PRO A 81 5.09 -4.14 -31.75
CA PRO A 81 3.72 -3.62 -31.68
C PRO A 81 3.21 -3.34 -30.26
N LEU A 82 3.75 -4.02 -29.25
CA LEU A 82 3.41 -3.81 -27.84
C LEU A 82 4.18 -2.68 -27.17
N LYS A 83 5.03 -1.93 -27.90
CA LYS A 83 5.86 -0.86 -27.36
C LYS A 83 5.06 0.14 -26.51
N GLY A 84 3.92 0.60 -27.01
CA GLY A 84 3.05 1.54 -26.30
C GLY A 84 2.56 0.97 -24.97
N VAL A 85 2.03 -0.25 -24.99
CA VAL A 85 1.51 -0.92 -23.79
C VAL A 85 2.64 -1.14 -22.77
N ARG A 86 3.80 -1.65 -23.19
CA ARG A 86 4.95 -1.87 -22.30
C ARG A 86 5.51 -0.56 -21.74
N THR A 87 5.50 0.51 -22.52
CA THR A 87 5.84 1.86 -22.01
C THR A 87 4.86 2.28 -20.92
N GLY A 88 3.56 2.10 -21.13
CA GLY A 88 2.53 2.40 -20.12
C GLY A 88 2.70 1.60 -18.83
N GLU A 89 3.00 0.30 -18.92
CA GLU A 89 3.28 -0.54 -17.74
C GLU A 89 4.51 -0.03 -16.97
N VAL A 90 5.59 0.29 -17.65
CA VAL A 90 6.82 0.76 -17.00
C VAL A 90 6.63 2.14 -16.37
N LYS A 91 5.91 3.04 -17.05
CA LYS A 91 5.54 4.36 -16.52
C LYS A 91 4.69 4.22 -15.26
N PHE A 92 3.68 3.35 -15.26
CA PHE A 92 2.90 3.05 -14.06
C PHE A 92 3.78 2.56 -12.91
N LEU A 93 4.64 1.58 -13.15
CA LEU A 93 5.51 1.00 -12.11
C LEU A 93 6.47 2.04 -11.53
N ARG A 94 7.03 2.92 -12.37
CA ARG A 94 7.90 3.99 -11.92
C ARG A 94 7.13 5.03 -11.10
N GLY A 95 6.01 5.52 -11.61
CA GLY A 95 5.16 6.48 -10.92
C GLY A 95 4.66 5.95 -9.57
N ALA A 96 4.20 4.69 -9.51
CA ALA A 96 3.77 4.04 -8.28
C ALA A 96 4.94 3.87 -7.28
N THR A 97 6.12 3.47 -7.74
CA THR A 97 7.31 3.34 -6.88
C THR A 97 7.71 4.70 -6.29
N TYR A 98 7.75 5.74 -7.09
CA TYR A 98 8.03 7.09 -6.61
C TYR A 98 6.94 7.62 -5.68
N PHE A 99 5.67 7.32 -5.93
CA PHE A 99 4.59 7.66 -5.01
C PHE A 99 4.83 7.08 -3.61
N PHE A 100 5.09 5.78 -3.51
CA PHE A 100 5.37 5.14 -2.22
C PHE A 100 6.63 5.69 -1.57
N MET A 101 7.70 5.88 -2.31
CA MET A 101 8.93 6.47 -1.77
C MET A 101 8.69 7.90 -1.27
N LYS A 102 7.93 8.72 -2.01
CA LYS A 102 7.63 10.09 -1.60
C LYS A 102 6.77 10.16 -0.33
N THR A 103 5.89 9.21 -0.10
CA THR A 103 5.10 9.15 1.15
C THR A 103 5.94 8.82 2.38
N LEU A 104 7.06 8.10 2.20
CA LEU A 104 8.01 7.81 3.27
C LEU A 104 9.07 8.93 3.45
N TRP A 105 9.60 9.42 2.34
CA TRP A 105 10.64 10.45 2.33
C TRP A 105 10.19 11.64 1.50
N ARG A 106 9.81 12.70 2.12
CA ARG A 106 9.23 13.87 1.46
C ARG A 106 10.06 14.37 0.26
N TYR A 107 11.39 14.40 0.40
CA TYR A 107 12.32 14.91 -0.61
C TYR A 107 13.21 13.79 -1.11
N ILE A 108 12.92 13.32 -2.31
CA ILE A 108 13.69 12.27 -2.99
C ILE A 108 14.12 12.76 -4.38
N PRO A 109 15.32 12.37 -4.87
CA PRO A 109 15.74 12.73 -6.23
C PRO A 109 14.84 12.09 -7.28
N TRP A 110 14.44 12.87 -8.28
CA TRP A 110 13.81 12.29 -9.47
C TRP A 110 14.88 11.86 -10.46
N VAL A 111 14.96 10.55 -10.71
CA VAL A 111 15.91 9.91 -11.64
C VAL A 111 15.11 9.24 -12.74
N ASP A 112 15.36 9.63 -13.98
CA ASP A 112 14.68 9.10 -15.16
C ASP A 112 15.65 8.56 -16.22
N GLU A 113 15.10 8.12 -17.36
CA GLU A 113 15.86 7.55 -18.49
C GLU A 113 16.78 8.55 -19.18
N GLU A 114 16.66 9.84 -18.91
CA GLU A 114 17.46 10.90 -19.52
C GLU A 114 18.57 11.39 -18.59
N ASN A 115 18.27 11.58 -17.30
CA ASN A 115 19.17 12.19 -16.34
C ASN A 115 19.91 11.18 -15.43
N GLY A 116 19.60 9.89 -15.52
CA GLY A 116 20.13 8.84 -14.63
C GLY A 116 20.94 7.76 -15.33
N ARG A 117 21.72 8.08 -16.35
CA ARG A 117 22.46 7.10 -17.17
C ARG A 117 23.82 6.76 -16.60
N THR A 118 24.45 7.66 -15.92
CA THR A 118 25.78 7.48 -15.32
C THR A 118 25.74 7.72 -13.82
N VAL A 119 26.76 7.23 -13.10
CA VAL A 119 26.92 7.51 -11.67
C VAL A 119 27.09 9.01 -11.42
N GLU A 120 27.77 9.71 -12.32
CA GLU A 120 27.96 11.15 -12.22
C GLU A 120 26.63 11.91 -12.36
N ASP A 121 25.79 11.53 -13.31
CA ASP A 121 24.45 12.12 -13.47
C ASP A 121 23.66 12.00 -12.17
N VAL A 122 23.52 10.78 -11.64
CA VAL A 122 22.73 10.49 -10.43
C VAL A 122 23.26 11.24 -9.21
N THR A 123 24.60 11.36 -9.07
CA THR A 123 25.24 12.03 -7.94
C THR A 123 24.90 13.52 -7.87
N ASN A 124 24.65 14.14 -9.01
CA ASN A 124 24.38 15.58 -9.13
C ASN A 124 22.88 15.92 -9.05
N ILE A 125 21.97 14.94 -9.01
CA ILE A 125 20.55 15.20 -8.94
C ILE A 125 20.16 15.68 -7.53
N SER A 126 19.61 16.88 -7.44
CA SER A 126 19.09 17.43 -6.19
C SER A 126 17.81 16.72 -5.78
N ASN A 127 17.67 16.39 -4.49
CA ASN A 127 16.40 15.98 -3.92
C ASN A 127 15.47 17.16 -3.59
N ARG A 128 15.94 18.40 -3.75
CA ARG A 128 15.20 19.65 -3.48
C ARG A 128 15.48 20.69 -4.57
N PRO A 129 15.14 20.43 -5.85
CA PRO A 129 15.43 21.38 -6.91
C PRO A 129 14.74 22.73 -6.71
N ASN A 130 13.59 22.75 -6.05
CA ASN A 130 12.79 23.94 -5.76
C ASN A 130 12.76 24.29 -4.25
N GLY A 131 13.83 23.95 -3.51
CA GLY A 131 13.93 24.23 -2.08
C GLY A 131 12.94 23.40 -1.26
N THR A 132 11.97 24.04 -0.61
CA THR A 132 10.94 23.38 0.21
C THR A 132 9.66 23.04 -0.56
N ASP A 133 9.52 23.53 -1.79
CA ASP A 133 8.41 23.17 -2.68
C ASP A 133 8.66 21.79 -3.30
N ASP A 134 7.83 20.83 -2.91
CA ASP A 134 7.88 19.44 -3.37
C ASP A 134 6.86 19.12 -4.49
N THR A 135 6.18 20.13 -5.02
CA THR A 135 5.21 20.02 -6.12
C THR A 135 5.87 19.40 -7.37
N TYR A 136 7.10 19.79 -7.65
CA TYR A 136 7.91 19.25 -8.75
C TYR A 136 7.89 17.70 -8.80
N LEU A 137 8.08 17.04 -7.66
CA LEU A 137 8.11 15.57 -7.63
C LEU A 137 6.71 14.97 -7.84
N TRP A 138 5.67 15.61 -7.31
CA TRP A 138 4.29 15.19 -7.58
C TRP A 138 3.94 15.32 -9.06
N GLU A 139 4.37 16.39 -9.72
CA GLU A 139 4.16 16.60 -11.17
C GLU A 139 4.76 15.47 -12.00
N HIS A 140 5.99 15.04 -11.69
CA HIS A 140 6.62 13.90 -12.37
C HIS A 140 5.91 12.57 -12.11
N ILE A 141 5.50 12.31 -10.87
CA ILE A 141 4.74 11.12 -10.51
C ILE A 141 3.43 11.06 -11.27
N VAL A 142 2.67 12.16 -11.25
CA VAL A 142 1.38 12.26 -11.95
C VAL A 142 1.57 12.13 -13.45
N ALA A 143 2.58 12.77 -14.04
CA ALA A 143 2.86 12.66 -15.48
C ALA A 143 3.13 11.21 -15.93
N ASP A 144 3.90 10.44 -15.17
CA ASP A 144 4.12 9.03 -15.48
C ASP A 144 2.83 8.21 -15.38
N LEU A 145 2.00 8.45 -14.38
CA LEU A 145 0.73 7.75 -14.20
C LEU A 145 -0.31 8.13 -15.25
N GLU A 146 -0.41 9.40 -15.63
CA GLU A 146 -1.29 9.86 -16.70
C GLU A 146 -0.86 9.34 -18.08
N GLU A 147 0.44 9.26 -18.34
CA GLU A 147 0.94 8.61 -19.54
C GLU A 147 0.62 7.10 -19.56
N ALA A 148 0.67 6.45 -18.41
CA ALA A 148 0.20 5.06 -18.27
C ALA A 148 -1.29 4.94 -18.58
N VAL A 149 -2.15 5.83 -18.08
CA VAL A 149 -3.59 5.87 -18.42
C VAL A 149 -3.78 6.00 -19.94
N ARG A 150 -3.00 6.84 -20.60
CA ARG A 150 -3.11 7.05 -22.04
C ARG A 150 -2.72 5.81 -22.85
N LEU A 151 -1.71 5.07 -22.43
CA LEU A 151 -1.08 3.98 -23.19
C LEU A 151 -1.66 2.61 -22.91
N LEU A 152 -2.18 2.37 -21.71
CA LEU A 152 -2.66 1.06 -21.30
C LEU A 152 -4.05 0.73 -21.87
N PRO A 153 -4.30 -0.55 -22.20
CA PRO A 153 -5.63 -1.02 -22.58
C PRO A 153 -6.52 -1.19 -21.33
N GLU A 154 -7.82 -1.19 -21.50
CA GLU A 154 -8.79 -1.44 -20.41
C GLU A 154 -8.61 -2.84 -19.80
N LYS A 155 -8.24 -3.84 -20.61
CA LYS A 155 -7.96 -5.21 -20.17
C LYS A 155 -6.69 -5.73 -20.83
N GLN A 156 -5.99 -6.62 -20.12
CA GLN A 156 -4.87 -7.40 -20.66
C GLN A 156 -5.21 -8.90 -20.57
N GLU A 157 -4.58 -9.71 -21.42
CA GLU A 157 -4.83 -11.15 -21.47
C GLU A 157 -4.26 -11.87 -20.25
N GLU A 158 -3.07 -11.44 -19.79
CA GLU A 158 -2.40 -12.05 -18.64
C GLU A 158 -2.87 -11.39 -17.35
N ILE A 159 -3.32 -12.20 -16.39
CA ILE A 159 -3.62 -11.76 -15.02
C ILE A 159 -2.37 -11.13 -14.39
N GLY A 160 -2.55 -10.10 -13.60
CA GLY A 160 -1.46 -9.38 -12.95
C GLY A 160 -0.79 -8.32 -13.83
N ARG A 161 -1.08 -8.26 -15.12
CA ARG A 161 -0.67 -7.14 -15.97
C ARG A 161 -1.46 -5.87 -15.65
N ILE A 162 -0.75 -4.77 -15.63
CA ILE A 162 -1.33 -3.46 -15.31
C ILE A 162 -2.30 -3.04 -16.41
N ASN A 163 -3.55 -2.77 -16.05
CA ASN A 163 -4.59 -2.27 -16.94
C ASN A 163 -4.80 -0.75 -16.75
N LYS A 164 -5.62 -0.15 -17.60
CA LYS A 164 -5.91 1.28 -17.55
C LYS A 164 -6.59 1.70 -16.24
N ASN A 165 -7.47 0.89 -15.68
CA ASN A 165 -8.14 1.22 -14.42
C ASN A 165 -7.17 1.24 -13.24
N ALA A 166 -6.15 0.36 -13.22
CA ALA A 166 -5.07 0.44 -12.24
C ALA A 166 -4.32 1.79 -12.34
N ALA A 167 -4.04 2.23 -13.57
CA ALA A 167 -3.37 3.52 -13.79
C ALA A 167 -4.26 4.71 -13.38
N ARG A 168 -5.57 4.68 -13.70
CA ARG A 168 -6.54 5.70 -13.26
C ARG A 168 -6.62 5.79 -11.73
N ALA A 169 -6.75 4.65 -11.06
CA ALA A 169 -6.83 4.60 -9.59
C ALA A 169 -5.56 5.16 -8.93
N MET A 170 -4.39 4.80 -9.45
CA MET A 170 -3.13 5.29 -8.92
C MET A 170 -2.90 6.77 -9.23
N ALA A 171 -3.30 7.25 -10.42
CA ALA A 171 -3.27 8.67 -10.79
C ALA A 171 -4.20 9.49 -9.88
N ALA A 172 -5.43 9.02 -9.66
CA ALA A 172 -6.37 9.68 -8.74
C ALA A 172 -5.79 9.76 -7.32
N LYS A 173 -5.16 8.71 -6.83
CA LYS A 173 -4.50 8.69 -5.52
C LYS A 173 -3.34 9.69 -5.45
N ALA A 174 -2.48 9.73 -6.46
CA ALA A 174 -1.37 10.69 -6.51
C ALA A 174 -1.85 12.14 -6.58
N LEU A 175 -2.89 12.43 -7.37
CA LEU A 175 -3.53 13.74 -7.45
C LEU A 175 -4.16 14.14 -6.11
N LEU A 176 -4.79 13.22 -5.39
CA LEU A 176 -5.31 13.49 -4.05
C LEU A 176 -4.20 13.97 -3.11
N PHE A 177 -3.07 13.28 -3.06
CA PHE A 177 -1.92 13.69 -2.24
C PHE A 177 -1.34 15.03 -2.70
N MET A 178 -1.22 15.25 -4.00
CA MET A 178 -0.71 16.51 -4.58
C MET A 178 -1.61 17.70 -4.25
N ALA A 179 -2.93 17.50 -4.17
CA ALA A 179 -3.89 18.56 -3.91
C ALA A 179 -3.80 19.13 -2.49
N TYR A 180 -3.38 18.33 -1.52
CA TYR A 180 -3.23 18.72 -0.12
C TYR A 180 -1.81 19.21 0.15
N LYS A 181 -1.56 20.50 -0.15
CA LYS A 181 -0.24 21.11 0.05
C LYS A 181 0.08 21.27 1.52
N GLN A 182 1.27 20.85 1.92
CA GLN A 182 1.71 20.86 3.30
C GLN A 182 2.93 21.75 3.51
N ASP A 183 2.96 22.42 4.66
CA ASP A 183 4.15 23.16 5.13
C ASP A 183 5.26 22.21 5.66
N ALA A 184 6.34 22.79 6.20
CA ALA A 184 7.45 22.02 6.78
C ALA A 184 7.09 21.20 8.03
N ARG A 185 5.94 21.48 8.64
CA ARG A 185 5.41 20.75 9.81
C ARG A 185 4.32 19.77 9.43
N HIS A 186 4.17 19.48 8.13
CA HIS A 186 3.14 18.61 7.58
C HIS A 186 1.69 19.07 7.85
N GLN A 187 1.49 20.38 8.15
CA GLN A 187 0.16 20.95 8.25
C GLN A 187 -0.34 21.30 6.85
N VAL A 188 -1.59 20.94 6.55
CA VAL A 188 -2.23 21.32 5.29
C VAL A 188 -2.46 22.83 5.28
N VAL A 189 -1.84 23.50 4.34
CA VAL A 189 -1.92 24.98 4.19
C VAL A 189 -2.78 25.40 3.01
N GLU A 190 -3.00 24.51 2.06
CA GLU A 190 -3.83 24.76 0.87
C GLU A 190 -4.41 23.44 0.37
N VAL A 191 -5.66 23.48 -0.10
CA VAL A 191 -6.31 22.38 -0.83
C VAL A 191 -6.63 22.85 -2.24
N ASP A 192 -5.91 22.32 -3.23
CA ASP A 192 -6.11 22.68 -4.64
C ASP A 192 -7.32 21.93 -5.24
N LYS A 193 -8.43 22.62 -5.36
CA LYS A 193 -9.69 22.07 -5.88
C LYS A 193 -9.59 21.59 -7.32
N LYS A 194 -8.77 22.25 -8.17
CA LYS A 194 -8.61 21.85 -9.57
C LYS A 194 -7.91 20.51 -9.70
N ILE A 195 -6.94 20.24 -8.82
CA ILE A 195 -6.27 18.95 -8.76
C ILE A 195 -7.25 17.88 -8.26
N LEU A 196 -8.10 18.18 -7.28
CA LEU A 196 -9.13 17.25 -6.82
C LEU A 196 -10.18 16.95 -7.92
N GLU A 197 -10.57 17.95 -8.71
CA GLU A 197 -11.46 17.75 -9.86
C GLU A 197 -10.84 16.79 -10.90
N ARG A 198 -9.52 16.90 -11.15
CA ARG A 198 -8.81 15.93 -12.02
C ARG A 198 -8.84 14.51 -11.44
N ALA A 199 -8.64 14.37 -10.12
CA ALA A 199 -8.74 13.06 -9.47
C ALA A 199 -10.13 12.45 -9.61
N LEU A 200 -11.19 13.26 -9.45
CA LEU A 200 -12.57 12.82 -9.62
C LEU A 200 -12.88 12.34 -11.05
N VAL A 201 -12.29 12.95 -12.08
CA VAL A 201 -12.45 12.46 -13.46
C VAL A 201 -12.00 11.00 -13.55
N TYR A 202 -10.82 10.66 -13.05
CA TYR A 202 -10.33 9.27 -13.10
C TYR A 202 -11.17 8.31 -12.26
N ILE A 203 -11.66 8.74 -11.09
CA ILE A 203 -12.54 7.92 -10.27
C ILE A 203 -13.84 7.63 -11.01
N ASN A 204 -14.49 8.64 -11.57
CA ASN A 204 -15.71 8.48 -12.33
C ASN A 204 -15.52 7.59 -13.59
N GLU A 205 -14.38 7.73 -14.27
CA GLU A 205 -14.05 6.83 -15.38
C GLU A 205 -13.92 5.36 -14.98
N ILE A 206 -13.64 5.06 -13.71
CA ILE A 206 -13.63 3.68 -13.19
C ILE A 206 -15.04 3.24 -12.79
N THR A 207 -15.78 4.09 -12.06
CA THR A 207 -17.05 3.73 -11.43
C THR A 207 -18.24 3.77 -12.40
N ASP A 208 -18.20 4.63 -13.42
CA ASP A 208 -19.31 4.86 -14.35
C ASP A 208 -19.24 3.96 -15.60
N GLN A 209 -18.34 2.99 -15.65
CA GLN A 209 -18.24 2.05 -16.76
C GLN A 209 -19.47 1.14 -16.81
N GLU A 210 -20.31 1.30 -17.83
CA GLU A 210 -21.43 0.38 -18.08
C GLU A 210 -20.91 -1.05 -18.27
N GLY A 211 -21.42 -1.99 -17.46
CA GLY A 211 -20.97 -3.38 -17.47
C GLY A 211 -19.53 -3.56 -16.97
N GLY A 212 -18.99 -2.59 -16.25
CA GLY A 212 -17.66 -2.62 -15.66
C GLY A 212 -17.48 -3.80 -14.70
N ASN A 213 -16.27 -4.37 -14.70
CA ASN A 213 -15.92 -5.46 -13.80
C ASN A 213 -15.50 -4.97 -12.40
N VAL A 214 -15.63 -3.68 -12.13
CA VAL A 214 -15.26 -3.05 -10.85
C VAL A 214 -16.52 -2.66 -10.10
N GLY A 215 -16.59 -3.03 -8.83
CA GLY A 215 -17.74 -2.74 -7.99
C GLY A 215 -17.55 -3.37 -6.61
N LEU A 216 -18.49 -3.16 -5.71
CA LEU A 216 -18.46 -3.82 -4.40
C LEU A 216 -18.86 -5.30 -4.53
N CYS A 217 -18.21 -6.17 -3.78
CA CYS A 217 -18.63 -7.55 -3.58
C CYS A 217 -19.96 -7.60 -2.82
N GLU A 218 -20.73 -8.66 -3.01
CA GLU A 218 -21.98 -8.86 -2.27
C GLU A 218 -21.70 -9.19 -0.80
N ASP A 219 -20.69 -10.03 -0.56
CA ASP A 219 -20.16 -10.30 0.78
C ASP A 219 -18.75 -9.75 0.90
N PHE A 220 -18.50 -8.97 1.95
CA PHE A 220 -17.18 -8.42 2.27
C PHE A 220 -16.09 -9.49 2.38
N ALA A 221 -16.47 -10.71 2.80
CA ALA A 221 -15.56 -11.85 2.91
C ALA A 221 -14.92 -12.25 1.58
N GLU A 222 -15.59 -12.02 0.45
CA GLU A 222 -15.08 -12.39 -0.89
C GLU A 222 -13.72 -11.75 -1.19
N ASN A 223 -13.40 -10.62 -0.56
CA ASN A 223 -12.10 -9.95 -0.70
C ASN A 223 -10.93 -10.70 -0.04
N PHE A 224 -11.21 -11.70 0.82
CA PHE A 224 -10.20 -12.35 1.66
C PHE A 224 -10.17 -13.87 1.52
N LEU A 225 -11.15 -14.46 0.85
CA LEU A 225 -11.29 -15.90 0.75
C LEU A 225 -10.57 -16.43 -0.51
N PRO A 226 -9.75 -17.49 -0.38
CA PRO A 226 -8.98 -18.03 -1.50
C PRO A 226 -9.81 -18.49 -2.70
N GLU A 227 -11.06 -18.90 -2.49
CA GLU A 227 -11.98 -19.32 -3.55
C GLU A 227 -12.38 -18.18 -4.48
N TYR A 228 -12.22 -16.93 -4.05
CA TYR A 228 -12.47 -15.73 -4.85
C TYR A 228 -11.20 -15.10 -5.41
N ASP A 229 -10.05 -15.77 -5.28
CA ASP A 229 -8.80 -15.30 -5.86
C ASP A 229 -8.95 -15.02 -7.36
N ASN A 230 -8.53 -13.85 -7.79
CA ASN A 230 -8.72 -13.33 -9.15
C ASN A 230 -10.20 -13.15 -9.62
N ALA A 231 -11.18 -13.22 -8.73
CA ALA A 231 -12.59 -13.13 -9.05
C ALA A 231 -13.33 -11.97 -8.35
N THR A 232 -12.68 -11.25 -7.43
CA THR A 232 -13.33 -10.16 -6.70
C THR A 232 -13.59 -8.96 -7.60
N LYS A 233 -14.78 -8.34 -7.46
CA LYS A 233 -15.13 -7.12 -8.21
C LYS A 233 -14.46 -5.86 -7.66
N GLU A 234 -13.98 -5.91 -6.43
CA GLU A 234 -13.29 -4.78 -5.79
C GLU A 234 -11.82 -4.67 -6.19
N ALA A 235 -11.21 -5.76 -6.66
CA ALA A 235 -9.84 -5.76 -7.11
C ALA A 235 -9.70 -5.08 -8.48
N ILE A 236 -9.09 -3.90 -8.50
CA ILE A 236 -8.78 -3.18 -9.74
C ILE A 236 -7.53 -3.75 -10.40
N TRP A 237 -6.56 -4.12 -9.59
CA TRP A 237 -5.30 -4.76 -9.99
C TRP A 237 -4.64 -5.43 -8.79
N GLU A 238 -4.14 -6.63 -8.99
CA GLU A 238 -3.55 -7.46 -7.95
C GLU A 238 -2.15 -7.91 -8.33
N ILE A 239 -1.26 -7.89 -7.35
CA ILE A 239 0.05 -8.54 -7.48
C ILE A 239 -0.15 -10.04 -7.28
N GLN A 240 0.17 -10.83 -8.30
CA GLN A 240 0.00 -12.27 -8.27
C GLN A 240 1.09 -12.92 -7.42
N TYR A 241 0.72 -13.33 -6.22
CA TYR A 241 1.55 -14.19 -5.38
C TYR A 241 1.20 -15.66 -5.62
N SER A 242 2.13 -16.55 -5.35
CA SER A 242 1.91 -17.98 -5.49
C SER A 242 2.53 -18.76 -4.33
N ILE A 243 1.97 -19.93 -4.06
CA ILE A 243 2.50 -20.90 -3.09
C ILE A 243 2.79 -22.20 -3.80
N ASN A 244 3.80 -22.93 -3.32
CA ASN A 244 4.17 -24.26 -3.87
C ASN A 244 4.47 -24.26 -5.38
N ASP A 245 4.98 -23.18 -5.92
CA ASP A 245 5.30 -23.00 -7.34
C ASP A 245 6.68 -23.52 -7.73
N GLY A 246 7.37 -24.20 -6.81
CA GLY A 246 8.73 -24.74 -7.02
C GLY A 246 9.85 -23.72 -6.82
N THR A 247 9.55 -22.48 -6.47
CA THR A 247 10.58 -21.50 -6.08
C THR A 247 11.06 -21.76 -4.65
N SER A 248 12.27 -21.30 -4.35
CA SER A 248 12.80 -21.35 -2.98
C SER A 248 12.00 -20.40 -2.08
N SER A 249 12.11 -20.61 -0.77
CA SER A 249 11.52 -19.73 0.25
C SER A 249 11.69 -18.26 -0.11
N GLY A 250 10.61 -17.53 -0.14
CA GLY A 250 10.58 -16.14 -0.52
C GLY A 250 10.48 -15.84 -2.01
N GLY A 251 10.25 -16.82 -2.89
CA GLY A 251 10.08 -16.63 -4.34
C GLY A 251 8.90 -15.71 -4.66
N ASN A 252 7.77 -16.28 -5.01
CA ASN A 252 6.56 -15.51 -5.32
C ASN A 252 5.56 -15.48 -4.16
N THR A 253 5.95 -15.85 -2.95
CA THR A 253 5.09 -15.81 -1.76
C THR A 253 5.00 -14.41 -1.18
N ASN A 254 3.86 -14.10 -0.56
CA ASN A 254 3.69 -12.89 0.25
C ASN A 254 4.22 -13.12 1.67
N ASN A 255 5.51 -12.97 1.88
CA ASN A 255 6.12 -13.16 3.19
C ASN A 255 5.66 -12.11 4.23
N GLY A 256 5.12 -10.98 3.80
CA GLY A 256 4.62 -9.94 4.70
C GLY A 256 3.46 -10.39 5.57
N ALA A 257 2.62 -11.27 5.06
CA ALA A 257 1.47 -11.79 5.78
C ALA A 257 1.84 -12.83 6.87
N GLU A 258 2.97 -13.52 6.73
CA GLU A 258 3.36 -14.60 7.65
C GLU A 258 3.59 -14.11 9.08
N LEU A 259 4.05 -12.89 9.26
CA LEU A 259 4.34 -12.33 10.59
C LEU A 259 3.10 -11.88 11.36
N ASN A 260 1.99 -11.68 10.67
CA ASN A 260 0.78 -11.12 11.26
C ASN A 260 -0.10 -12.19 11.92
N ALA A 261 0.19 -13.47 11.69
CA ALA A 261 -0.57 -14.54 12.30
C ALA A 261 -0.38 -14.54 13.82
N PRO A 262 -1.44 -14.84 14.59
CA PRO A 262 -1.31 -15.05 16.02
C PRO A 262 -0.34 -16.20 16.29
N SER A 263 0.52 -16.07 17.29
CA SER A 263 1.39 -17.17 17.72
C SER A 263 0.57 -18.15 18.55
N TRP A 264 -0.05 -19.13 17.89
CA TRP A 264 -0.94 -20.08 18.51
C TRP A 264 -0.80 -21.49 17.91
N GLU A 265 0.02 -22.31 18.54
CA GLU A 265 0.23 -23.71 18.17
C GLU A 265 -1.05 -24.56 18.37
N PRO A 266 -1.36 -25.49 17.48
CA PRO A 266 -0.59 -25.89 16.28
C PRO A 266 -1.02 -25.14 14.99
N TYR A 267 -1.93 -24.18 15.07
CA TYR A 267 -2.59 -23.59 13.91
C TYR A 267 -1.79 -22.44 13.30
N PHE A 268 -1.15 -21.63 14.15
CA PHE A 268 -0.42 -20.43 13.75
C PHE A 268 0.99 -20.45 14.36
N PRO A 269 2.01 -20.84 13.57
CA PRO A 269 3.34 -21.11 14.13
C PRO A 269 4.14 -19.86 14.49
N CYS A 270 3.77 -18.70 13.96
CA CYS A 270 4.50 -17.42 14.09
C CYS A 270 3.62 -16.24 13.60
N CYS A 271 3.90 -15.02 13.95
CA CYS A 271 4.90 -14.51 14.91
C CYS A 271 4.32 -13.41 15.78
N ASP A 272 2.99 -13.15 15.67
CA ASP A 272 2.22 -12.27 16.54
C ASP A 272 2.59 -10.78 16.42
N PHE A 273 3.10 -10.38 15.26
CA PHE A 273 3.33 -8.98 14.92
C PHE A 273 2.07 -8.31 14.38
N HIS A 274 2.12 -6.98 14.22
CA HIS A 274 1.08 -6.16 13.59
C HIS A 274 -0.30 -6.37 14.24
N LYS A 275 -0.34 -6.33 15.57
CA LYS A 275 -1.58 -6.50 16.31
C LYS A 275 -2.46 -5.28 16.20
N MET A 276 -3.75 -5.48 15.94
CA MET A 276 -4.73 -4.40 15.99
C MET A 276 -4.64 -3.65 17.32
N SER A 277 -4.58 -2.32 17.25
CA SER A 277 -4.61 -1.50 18.45
C SER A 277 -6.01 -1.43 19.05
N PHE A 278 -6.09 -1.02 20.29
CA PHE A 278 -7.38 -0.76 20.94
C PHE A 278 -8.12 0.41 20.25
N ASN A 279 -7.42 1.43 19.83
CA ASN A 279 -7.99 2.54 19.07
C ASN A 279 -8.61 2.08 17.76
N MET A 280 -7.92 1.22 17.02
CA MET A 280 -8.45 0.65 15.77
C MET A 280 -9.70 -0.21 16.05
N ALA A 281 -9.67 -1.06 17.07
CA ALA A 281 -10.85 -1.84 17.45
C ALA A 281 -12.04 -0.91 17.79
N ASN A 282 -11.79 0.16 18.54
CA ASN A 282 -12.81 1.14 18.87
C ASN A 282 -13.36 1.89 17.66
N ALA A 283 -12.56 2.10 16.62
CA ALA A 283 -13.03 2.73 15.38
C ALA A 283 -14.13 1.91 14.67
N PHE A 284 -14.25 0.61 14.98
CA PHE A 284 -15.36 -0.22 14.51
C PHE A 284 -16.61 -0.15 15.40
N ARG A 285 -16.58 0.59 16.52
CA ARG A 285 -17.77 0.69 17.39
C ARG A 285 -18.91 1.42 16.69
N THR A 286 -20.11 0.90 16.95
CA THR A 286 -21.36 1.48 16.43
C THR A 286 -22.28 1.88 17.58
N GLY A 287 -23.19 2.80 17.30
CA GLY A 287 -24.34 3.05 18.13
C GLY A 287 -25.34 1.88 18.09
N THR A 288 -26.40 1.99 18.89
CA THR A 288 -27.52 1.02 18.91
C THR A 288 -28.31 1.00 17.61
N ASP A 289 -28.14 2.02 16.77
CA ASP A 289 -28.71 2.17 15.43
C ASP A 289 -27.82 1.54 14.32
N GLY A 290 -26.64 0.99 14.71
CA GLY A 290 -25.69 0.39 13.80
C GLY A 290 -24.79 1.40 13.05
N LEU A 291 -24.92 2.72 13.33
CA LEU A 291 -24.09 3.73 12.69
C LEU A 291 -22.75 3.94 13.42
N PRO A 292 -21.66 4.34 12.71
CA PRO A 292 -20.37 4.59 13.33
C PRO A 292 -20.43 5.71 14.40
N LEU A 293 -19.66 5.54 15.46
CA LEU A 293 -19.46 6.56 16.49
C LEU A 293 -18.31 7.49 16.11
N PHE A 294 -18.57 8.48 15.25
CA PHE A 294 -17.50 9.32 14.66
C PHE A 294 -16.66 10.09 15.69
N ASP A 295 -17.28 10.68 16.71
CA ASP A 295 -16.61 11.55 17.67
C ASP A 295 -16.37 10.89 19.03
N THR A 296 -17.09 9.81 19.33
CA THR A 296 -17.11 9.17 20.65
C THR A 296 -16.65 7.71 20.61
N PHE A 297 -16.16 7.22 19.48
CA PHE A 297 -15.76 5.82 19.31
C PHE A 297 -14.70 5.39 20.34
N ASN A 298 -13.81 6.29 20.74
CA ASN A 298 -12.69 6.02 21.63
C ASN A 298 -12.91 6.48 23.08
N ASP A 299 -14.13 6.92 23.45
CA ASP A 299 -14.45 7.40 24.81
C ASP A 299 -14.59 6.23 25.81
N ALA A 300 -14.76 5.01 25.35
CA ALA A 300 -14.87 3.86 26.21
C ALA A 300 -13.50 3.29 26.56
N GLU A 301 -13.23 3.18 27.85
CA GLU A 301 -12.07 2.45 28.36
C GLU A 301 -12.42 0.95 28.46
N MET A 302 -11.49 0.11 27.97
CA MET A 302 -11.60 -1.32 28.22
C MET A 302 -11.30 -1.60 29.70
N LYS A 303 -12.33 -2.05 30.41
CA LYS A 303 -12.22 -2.52 31.80
C LYS A 303 -12.47 -4.02 31.81
N GLY A 304 -11.53 -4.78 32.35
CA GLY A 304 -11.68 -6.22 32.44
C GLY A 304 -11.09 -6.99 31.26
N ARG A 305 -11.74 -8.06 30.83
CA ARG A 305 -11.29 -8.92 29.75
C ARG A 305 -11.77 -8.40 28.40
N PHE A 306 -11.01 -8.65 27.36
CA PHE A 306 -11.40 -8.32 25.99
C PHE A 306 -12.79 -8.83 25.63
N LYS A 307 -13.08 -10.10 25.96
CA LYS A 307 -14.38 -10.69 25.66
C LYS A 307 -15.54 -9.91 26.28
N GLU A 308 -15.45 -9.54 27.56
CA GLU A 308 -16.49 -8.78 28.27
C GLU A 308 -16.72 -7.41 27.57
N TYR A 309 -15.63 -6.74 27.20
CA TYR A 309 -15.72 -5.48 26.49
C TYR A 309 -16.43 -5.60 25.13
N PHE A 310 -16.10 -6.64 24.37
CA PHE A 310 -16.74 -6.87 23.05
C PHE A 310 -18.18 -7.36 23.18
N ASP A 311 -18.54 -8.12 24.23
CA ASP A 311 -19.90 -8.54 24.49
C ASP A 311 -20.83 -7.38 24.91
N GLU A 312 -20.27 -6.34 25.56
CA GLU A 312 -21.01 -5.17 26.06
C GLU A 312 -21.16 -4.04 25.04
N ASN A 313 -20.41 -4.07 23.94
CA ASN A 313 -20.43 -3.03 22.93
C ASN A 313 -20.88 -3.57 21.56
N SER A 314 -21.41 -2.68 20.73
CA SER A 314 -21.74 -3.00 19.34
C SER A 314 -20.60 -2.61 18.41
N PHE A 315 -20.31 -3.44 17.41
CA PHE A 315 -19.24 -3.24 16.45
C PHE A 315 -19.74 -3.51 15.02
N ASP A 316 -19.14 -2.82 14.08
CA ASP A 316 -19.27 -3.13 12.66
C ASP A 316 -18.80 -4.59 12.41
N PRO A 317 -19.58 -5.42 11.71
CA PRO A 317 -19.25 -6.84 11.50
C PRO A 317 -17.92 -7.04 10.75
N ARG A 318 -17.40 -6.02 10.05
CA ARG A 318 -16.11 -6.07 9.38
C ARG A 318 -14.93 -6.20 10.35
N LEU A 319 -15.11 -5.87 11.64
CA LEU A 319 -14.10 -6.09 12.66
C LEU A 319 -13.61 -7.54 12.70
N SER A 320 -14.54 -8.51 12.66
CA SER A 320 -14.20 -9.93 12.70
C SER A 320 -13.54 -10.47 11.42
N HIS A 321 -13.59 -9.70 10.31
CA HIS A 321 -12.80 -9.98 9.10
C HIS A 321 -11.41 -9.37 9.16
N THR A 322 -11.23 -8.34 9.98
CA THR A 322 -10.01 -7.54 10.04
C THR A 322 -9.03 -8.08 11.09
N ALA A 323 -9.53 -8.57 12.21
CA ALA A 323 -8.70 -9.01 13.33
C ALA A 323 -9.24 -10.25 14.03
N ALA A 324 -8.31 -11.00 14.62
CA ALA A 324 -8.58 -12.03 15.61
C ALA A 324 -8.91 -11.36 16.96
N ILE A 325 -10.05 -11.71 17.55
CA ILE A 325 -10.50 -11.12 18.80
C ILE A 325 -10.44 -12.19 19.90
N PRO A 326 -9.63 -11.99 20.96
CA PRO A 326 -9.48 -12.96 22.03
C PRO A 326 -10.82 -13.36 22.66
N GLY A 327 -11.06 -14.67 22.76
CA GLY A 327 -12.29 -15.23 23.30
C GLY A 327 -13.43 -15.39 22.30
N TYR A 328 -13.20 -15.05 21.03
CA TYR A 328 -14.17 -15.26 19.94
C TYR A 328 -13.70 -16.33 18.95
N PRO A 329 -14.64 -17.01 18.28
CA PRO A 329 -14.32 -17.93 17.20
C PRO A 329 -13.64 -17.21 16.03
N TYR A 330 -12.70 -17.89 15.39
CA TYR A 330 -12.17 -17.42 14.13
C TYR A 330 -13.25 -17.41 13.06
N LYS A 331 -13.44 -16.28 12.41
CA LYS A 331 -14.57 -16.07 11.49
C LYS A 331 -14.65 -17.11 10.37
N TYR A 332 -13.52 -17.51 9.82
CA TYR A 332 -13.45 -18.45 8.70
C TYR A 332 -13.30 -19.92 9.11
N ASN A 333 -13.16 -20.19 10.39
CA ASN A 333 -13.23 -21.50 10.98
C ASN A 333 -13.77 -21.41 12.42
N PRO A 334 -15.09 -21.42 12.60
CA PRO A 334 -15.72 -21.20 13.90
C PRO A 334 -15.39 -22.24 14.98
N ASP A 335 -14.82 -23.37 14.61
CA ASP A 335 -14.33 -24.39 15.54
C ASP A 335 -13.01 -23.99 16.24
N LEU A 336 -12.34 -22.97 15.71
CA LEU A 336 -11.16 -22.38 16.33
C LEU A 336 -11.55 -21.18 17.17
N LEU A 337 -11.20 -21.23 18.44
CA LEU A 337 -11.40 -20.15 19.41
C LEU A 337 -10.06 -19.50 19.70
N TYR A 338 -9.98 -18.18 19.62
CA TYR A 338 -8.79 -17.40 20.00
C TYR A 338 -8.62 -17.28 21.52
#